data_1ba8c46a8684d09d24005e47bb9562f8
#
_entry.id   1ba8c46a8684d09d24005e47bb9562f8
#
_cell.length_a   1.000
_cell.length_b   1.000
_cell.length_c   1.000
_cell.angle_alpha   90.00
_cell.angle_beta   90.00
_cell.angle_gamma   90.00
#
_symmetry.space_group_name_H-M   'P 1'
#
loop_
_entity.id
_entity.type
_entity.pdbx_description
1 polymer ?
#
loop_
_entity_poly.entity_id
_entity_poly.type
_entity_poly.pdbx_seq_one_letter_code
_entity_poly.pdbx_strand_id
1 'polypeptide(L)'
;MKTNKWGMPAGQQLRRLAASVTAVFMAVALLSGCSRTGNHAANDSGAQGRPDAGAGSQTAEQQGQSGTGTTAGEQRGGTAATAVDEQPSTVFYEVFVRSFYDSNGDGIGDLKGLTQKLDYLNDGNPDTTDDLGVGGIWLMPIQPSPSYHGYDITDYEGINPDYGTLEDLQELIAEAHKRGIKVIMDLVLNHTSTQHPWFVSASKDPSSKYRDWYVWAEDQKLSPTGVSAAGSGSPWHALNGSHYLATFWEGMPDLNYDNPEVRAEAVRIGQYWLKLGMDGFRVDGAKHIYENLQSDRGQAATAKNTAWWKEFRTGMNPVNKDAYIVGEVWENSAAAIAPYLDQAFDSGFNFSLAESILSAVKDERDNNLAFTLQRTQQFYGKQSQERFTDAIFLSNHDQDRVMSQLDGNPDHARMAAALLLTLPGNPFIYYGEEIGMRGVKPDERIREPMVWSDLSPQPGQTSWEQPLLTGEAAKGISVQSESADPNSLLSTYRELIRWREDVPALRDGDIQSYDSGNPAVVSFLRRSAQHNVLVLHNLSGKEQQVQLEAGQGRGIAKVFKSSNKSTVLEQNLLRIPPYSSVVLG
;
A
#
# COMPACT_ATOMS: atom_id res chain seq x y z
N MET A 1 57.76 -22.89 9.79
CA MET A 1 57.72 -23.85 10.92
C MET A 1 56.62 -23.49 11.86
N LYS A 2 55.71 -24.37 11.99
CA LYS A 2 54.68 -24.80 12.93
C LYS A 2 53.30 -24.82 12.32
N THR A 3 53.01 -25.99 11.86
CA THR A 3 51.72 -26.64 11.62
C THR A 3 50.78 -26.59 12.83
N ASN A 4 49.47 -26.48 12.63
CA ASN A 4 48.53 -27.33 13.34
C ASN A 4 47.35 -27.69 12.47
N LYS A 5 47.23 -28.97 12.31
CA LYS A 5 46.18 -29.78 11.73
C LYS A 5 44.91 -29.75 12.57
N TRP A 6 43.75 -29.79 11.95
CA TRP A 6 42.66 -30.71 12.29
C TRP A 6 41.84 -30.94 11.00
N GLY A 7 42.10 -32.08 10.39
CA GLY A 7 41.23 -32.66 9.39
C GLY A 7 40.28 -33.64 10.06
N MET A 8 39.04 -33.68 9.62
CA MET A 8 38.16 -34.83 9.73
C MET A 8 37.24 -34.94 8.49
N PRO A 9 36.92 -36.18 8.06
CA PRO A 9 36.44 -36.46 6.71
C PRO A 9 34.92 -36.24 6.56
N ALA A 10 34.53 -35.82 5.37
CA ALA A 10 33.16 -35.84 4.87
C ALA A 10 32.64 -37.28 4.73
N GLY A 11 31.50 -37.56 5.31
CA GLY A 11 30.77 -38.81 5.03
C GLY A 11 30.10 -39.40 6.27
N GLN A 12 28.92 -38.97 6.57
CA GLN A 12 27.83 -39.66 7.30
C GLN A 12 27.00 -38.69 8.18
N GLN A 13 26.14 -37.92 7.54
CA GLN A 13 24.96 -37.36 8.20
C GLN A 13 23.91 -36.91 7.14
N LEU A 14 23.52 -37.82 6.30
CA LEU A 14 22.43 -37.68 5.38
C LEU A 14 21.55 -38.94 5.51
N ARG A 15 20.84 -39.05 6.64
CA ARG A 15 19.68 -39.95 6.82
C ARG A 15 19.18 -39.81 8.26
N ARG A 16 18.39 -38.76 8.54
CA ARG A 16 17.37 -38.70 9.62
C ARG A 16 16.87 -37.26 9.75
N LEU A 17 16.03 -36.84 8.81
CA LEU A 17 15.10 -35.71 8.95
C LEU A 17 14.16 -35.73 7.74
N ALA A 18 13.41 -36.81 7.62
CA ALA A 18 12.30 -36.91 6.71
C ALA A 18 11.23 -37.81 7.38
N ALA A 19 10.60 -37.28 8.42
CA ALA A 19 9.35 -37.80 8.98
C ALA A 19 8.95 -36.90 10.17
N SER A 20 8.32 -35.78 9.94
CA SER A 20 7.45 -35.05 10.88
C SER A 20 6.99 -33.71 10.29
N VAL A 21 6.36 -33.72 9.13
CA VAL A 21 5.47 -32.63 8.68
C VAL A 21 4.37 -33.27 7.85
N THR A 22 3.48 -34.00 8.48
CA THR A 22 2.19 -34.38 7.92
C THR A 22 1.27 -34.82 9.08
N ALA A 23 0.74 -33.88 9.83
CA ALA A 23 -0.41 -34.09 10.70
C ALA A 23 -0.80 -32.80 11.44
N VAL A 24 -1.25 -31.76 10.75
CA VAL A 24 -2.18 -30.74 11.28
C VAL A 24 -2.94 -30.10 10.11
N PHE A 25 -3.71 -30.89 9.40
CA PHE A 25 -4.78 -30.43 8.53
C PHE A 25 -5.85 -31.52 8.47
N MET A 26 -6.63 -31.65 9.55
CA MET A 26 -7.95 -32.33 9.55
C MET A 26 -8.53 -32.25 10.95
N ALA A 27 -9.22 -31.19 11.27
CA ALA A 27 -10.25 -31.16 12.32
C ALA A 27 -10.99 -29.82 12.37
N VAL A 28 -11.70 -29.43 11.32
CA VAL A 28 -12.88 -28.55 11.42
C VAL A 28 -13.79 -28.87 10.23
N ALA A 29 -14.50 -29.95 10.31
CA ALA A 29 -15.72 -30.20 9.56
C ALA A 29 -16.41 -31.40 10.22
N LEU A 30 -17.40 -31.09 11.06
CA LEU A 30 -18.54 -31.97 11.38
C LEU A 30 -19.19 -31.49 12.69
N LEU A 31 -20.15 -30.59 12.55
CA LEU A 31 -21.27 -30.42 13.45
C LEU A 31 -22.32 -29.52 12.79
N SER A 32 -23.02 -30.11 11.81
CA SER A 32 -24.33 -29.66 11.38
C SER A 32 -25.21 -30.91 11.31
N GLY A 33 -26.07 -31.05 12.26
CA GLY A 33 -27.02 -32.17 12.33
C GLY A 33 -28.16 -31.86 13.28
N CYS A 34 -29.28 -31.54 12.69
CA CYS A 34 -30.66 -31.48 13.14
C CYS A 34 -31.04 -32.11 14.49
N SER A 35 -31.94 -31.47 15.22
CA SER A 35 -33.26 -32.06 15.43
C SER A 35 -34.31 -31.06 15.97
N ARG A 36 -35.49 -31.20 15.40
CA ARG A 36 -36.77 -30.57 15.72
C ARG A 36 -37.42 -31.17 16.94
N THR A 37 -38.47 -30.44 17.40
CA THR A 37 -39.63 -30.76 18.23
C THR A 37 -39.45 -30.30 19.68
N GLY A 38 -40.35 -29.61 20.31
CA GLY A 38 -41.76 -29.34 20.17
C GLY A 38 -42.29 -28.64 21.41
N ASN A 39 -43.25 -27.83 21.21
CA ASN A 39 -44.42 -27.37 21.98
C ASN A 39 -44.50 -27.33 23.52
N HIS A 40 -45.14 -26.27 23.91
CA HIS A 40 -46.19 -25.95 24.91
C HIS A 40 -45.72 -24.95 25.97
N ALA A 41 -46.28 -23.77 25.91
CA ALA A 41 -47.55 -23.26 26.48
C ALA A 41 -47.42 -22.85 27.94
N ALA A 42 -47.62 -21.65 28.20
CA ALA A 42 -48.78 -20.93 28.71
C ALA A 42 -48.52 -20.14 30.01
N ASN A 43 -49.06 -18.95 30.00
CA ASN A 43 -49.69 -18.17 31.06
C ASN A 43 -48.79 -17.57 32.15
N ASP A 44 -49.05 -16.44 32.71
CA ASP A 44 -50.13 -15.42 32.60
C ASP A 44 -49.77 -14.25 33.52
N SER A 45 -50.44 -13.10 33.27
CA SER A 45 -50.79 -12.02 34.21
C SER A 45 -49.68 -11.13 34.78
N GLY A 46 -49.76 -9.83 34.77
CA GLY A 46 -50.80 -8.82 34.77
C GLY A 46 -50.13 -7.51 35.11
N ALA A 47 -50.42 -6.50 34.41
CA ALA A 47 -51.39 -5.45 34.61
C ALA A 47 -50.95 -4.22 35.42
N GLN A 48 -51.17 -3.08 34.73
CA GLN A 48 -51.55 -1.76 35.27
C GLN A 48 -50.41 -0.85 35.78
N GLY A 49 -50.31 0.41 35.46
CA GLY A 49 -51.29 1.37 35.02
C GLY A 49 -50.67 2.72 34.64
N ARG A 50 -51.29 3.40 33.74
CA ARG A 50 -51.26 4.86 33.51
C ARG A 50 -52.11 5.58 34.55
N PRO A 51 -52.06 6.92 34.78
CA PRO A 51 -52.58 7.94 33.86
C PRO A 51 -51.80 9.26 33.85
N ASP A 52 -51.80 9.96 32.75
CA ASP A 52 -52.63 11.08 32.24
C ASP A 52 -52.50 12.46 32.89
N ALA A 53 -52.52 13.43 31.94
CA ALA A 53 -53.01 14.81 31.95
C ALA A 53 -52.00 15.89 32.33
N GLY A 54 -51.88 17.01 31.61
CA GLY A 54 -52.74 17.74 30.72
C GLY A 54 -52.04 19.06 30.35
N ALA A 55 -52.18 19.48 29.15
CA ALA A 55 -52.93 20.62 28.59
C ALA A 55 -52.47 22.04 28.98
N GLY A 56 -52.36 22.86 27.95
CA GLY A 56 -52.40 24.32 28.06
C GLY A 56 -51.84 25.07 26.85
N SER A 57 -52.69 25.30 25.89
CA SER A 57 -52.63 26.21 24.76
C SER A 57 -52.56 27.68 25.15
N GLN A 58 -52.05 28.55 24.24
CA GLN A 58 -52.74 29.74 23.67
C GLN A 58 -51.84 30.57 22.78
N THR A 59 -52.11 30.67 21.54
CA THR A 59 -52.51 31.66 20.54
C THR A 59 -52.42 33.16 20.89
N ALA A 60 -51.93 33.96 19.92
CA ALA A 60 -52.42 35.24 19.37
C ALA A 60 -51.45 35.69 18.25
N GLU A 61 -51.79 35.73 16.95
CA GLU A 61 -52.42 36.72 16.06
C GLU A 61 -52.04 38.18 16.37
N GLN A 62 -51.56 39.03 15.44
CA GLN A 62 -52.17 39.48 14.18
C GLN A 62 -51.25 40.51 13.46
N GLN A 63 -51.34 40.50 12.11
CA GLN A 63 -51.51 41.59 11.12
C GLN A 63 -50.37 42.60 10.94
N GLY A 64 -49.98 43.03 9.76
CA GLY A 64 -50.56 42.95 8.43
C GLY A 64 -49.94 44.03 7.53
N GLN A 65 -50.14 43.88 6.20
CA GLN A 65 -50.07 44.81 5.06
C GLN A 65 -48.76 44.89 4.26
N SER A 66 -48.73 44.29 3.11
CA SER A 66 -49.13 44.67 1.75
C SER A 66 -48.11 45.54 0.99
N GLY A 67 -47.73 45.05 -0.19
CA GLY A 67 -47.08 45.83 -1.25
C GLY A 67 -46.44 44.97 -2.36
N THR A 68 -47.26 44.64 -3.36
CA THR A 68 -46.99 44.50 -4.81
C THR A 68 -45.64 44.01 -5.32
N GLY A 69 -45.55 42.85 -5.83
CA GLY A 69 -45.51 42.40 -7.22
C GLY A 69 -44.24 42.57 -8.01
N THR A 70 -43.60 41.48 -8.33
CA THR A 70 -43.19 41.13 -9.70
C THR A 70 -42.61 39.69 -9.73
N THR A 71 -43.04 38.96 -10.72
CA THR A 71 -42.64 37.59 -11.08
C THR A 71 -41.13 37.47 -11.39
N ALA A 72 -40.47 36.51 -10.75
CA ALA A 72 -39.23 35.91 -11.27
C ALA A 72 -39.07 34.49 -10.73
N GLY A 73 -38.68 33.61 -11.62
CA GLY A 73 -38.74 32.17 -11.53
C GLY A 73 -38.11 31.50 -10.33
N GLU A 74 -38.67 30.39 -9.95
CA GLU A 74 -38.10 29.42 -9.04
C GLU A 74 -36.76 28.88 -9.57
N GLN A 75 -35.66 29.40 -9.05
CA GLN A 75 -34.40 28.69 -9.02
C GLN A 75 -34.37 27.82 -7.76
N ARG A 76 -34.52 26.53 -7.95
CA ARG A 76 -34.14 25.52 -6.94
C ARG A 76 -32.67 25.73 -6.60
N GLY A 77 -32.41 26.23 -5.43
CA GLY A 77 -31.07 26.27 -4.84
C GLY A 77 -30.57 24.85 -4.61
N GLY A 78 -29.85 24.31 -5.58
CA GLY A 78 -28.90 23.25 -5.35
C GLY A 78 -27.77 23.87 -4.55
N THR A 79 -27.53 23.41 -3.33
CA THR A 79 -26.30 23.63 -2.62
C THR A 79 -25.18 23.06 -3.50
N ALA A 80 -24.39 23.93 -4.12
CA ALA A 80 -23.16 23.56 -4.75
C ALA A 80 -22.30 22.93 -3.64
N ALA A 81 -22.13 21.61 -3.69
CA ALA A 81 -21.05 20.96 -3.00
C ALA A 81 -19.78 21.69 -3.47
N THR A 82 -19.07 22.30 -2.54
CA THR A 82 -17.73 22.81 -2.78
C THR A 82 -16.92 21.62 -3.28
N ALA A 83 -16.49 21.65 -4.54
CA ALA A 83 -15.58 20.68 -5.08
C ALA A 83 -14.37 20.65 -4.14
N VAL A 84 -14.17 19.55 -3.45
CA VAL A 84 -12.92 19.25 -2.79
C VAL A 84 -11.92 19.14 -3.93
N ASP A 85 -10.83 19.83 -3.83
CA ASP A 85 -9.72 19.78 -4.80
C ASP A 85 -9.09 18.39 -4.64
N GLU A 86 -9.71 17.38 -5.26
CA GLU A 86 -9.22 16.01 -5.25
C GLU A 86 -7.95 15.98 -6.11
N GLN A 87 -6.82 15.75 -5.47
CA GLN A 87 -5.57 15.47 -6.19
C GLN A 87 -5.81 14.27 -7.13
N PRO A 88 -5.53 14.40 -8.44
CA PRO A 88 -5.74 13.29 -9.36
C PRO A 88 -4.95 12.07 -8.92
N SER A 89 -5.51 10.89 -9.14
CA SER A 89 -4.83 9.62 -8.84
C SER A 89 -3.49 9.54 -9.56
N THR A 90 -2.46 9.14 -8.83
CA THR A 90 -1.07 9.10 -9.28
C THR A 90 -0.53 7.67 -9.15
N VAL A 91 0.22 7.20 -10.14
CA VAL A 91 0.96 5.94 -10.06
C VAL A 91 2.28 6.21 -9.34
N PHE A 92 2.52 5.51 -8.24
CA PHE A 92 3.76 5.58 -7.48
C PHE A 92 4.68 4.41 -7.82
N TYR A 93 5.98 4.67 -7.79
CA TYR A 93 7.03 3.67 -7.96
C TYR A 93 7.87 3.60 -6.69
N GLU A 94 7.87 2.45 -6.03
CA GLU A 94 8.63 2.20 -4.81
C GLU A 94 10.08 1.88 -5.16
N VAL A 95 11.02 2.61 -4.57
CA VAL A 95 12.46 2.50 -4.82
C VAL A 95 13.22 2.12 -3.55
N PHE A 96 13.94 1.01 -3.61
CA PHE A 96 15.02 0.74 -2.69
C PHE A 96 16.32 1.32 -3.27
N VAL A 97 16.75 2.47 -2.76
CA VAL A 97 17.88 3.24 -3.31
C VAL A 97 19.14 2.37 -3.44
N ARG A 98 19.46 1.58 -2.41
CA ARG A 98 20.60 0.65 -2.38
C ARG A 98 20.66 -0.30 -3.57
N SER A 99 19.50 -0.71 -4.08
CA SER A 99 19.37 -1.69 -5.15
C SER A 99 19.15 -1.07 -6.53
N PHE A 100 18.92 0.25 -6.63
CA PHE A 100 18.38 0.83 -7.84
C PHE A 100 19.45 1.14 -8.88
N TYR A 101 20.38 2.08 -8.61
CA TYR A 101 21.42 2.46 -9.55
C TYR A 101 22.64 3.04 -8.83
N ASP A 102 23.82 2.50 -9.09
CA ASP A 102 25.11 2.90 -8.54
C ASP A 102 25.78 3.92 -9.47
N SER A 103 25.86 5.18 -9.05
CA SER A 103 26.44 6.25 -9.87
C SER A 103 27.96 6.39 -9.68
N ASN A 104 28.50 5.89 -8.58
CA ASN A 104 29.89 6.12 -8.16
C ASN A 104 30.80 4.87 -8.30
N GLY A 105 30.21 3.69 -8.50
CA GLY A 105 30.93 2.43 -8.75
C GLY A 105 31.35 1.69 -7.49
N ASP A 106 30.73 1.95 -6.33
CA ASP A 106 31.04 1.28 -5.06
C ASP A 106 30.20 0.00 -4.82
N GLY A 107 29.24 -0.28 -5.69
CA GLY A 107 28.35 -1.43 -5.64
C GLY A 107 27.04 -1.17 -4.92
N ILE A 108 26.81 0.04 -4.41
CA ILE A 108 25.62 0.47 -3.70
C ILE A 108 24.91 1.52 -4.52
N GLY A 109 23.58 1.41 -4.65
CA GLY A 109 22.77 2.44 -5.31
C GLY A 109 22.70 3.70 -4.47
N ASP A 110 22.62 4.85 -5.15
CA ASP A 110 22.68 6.16 -4.52
C ASP A 110 21.65 7.15 -5.13
N LEU A 111 21.46 8.31 -4.46
CA LEU A 111 20.50 9.34 -4.87
C LEU A 111 20.84 9.95 -6.23
N LYS A 112 22.12 10.11 -6.56
CA LYS A 112 22.55 10.57 -7.89
C LYS A 112 22.22 9.54 -8.95
N GLY A 113 22.38 8.26 -8.64
CA GLY A 113 22.00 7.17 -9.52
C GLY A 113 20.50 7.17 -9.80
N LEU A 114 19.69 7.36 -8.79
CA LEU A 114 18.24 7.52 -8.97
C LEU A 114 17.92 8.75 -9.82
N THR A 115 18.58 9.89 -9.58
CA THR A 115 18.42 11.11 -10.41
C THR A 115 18.73 10.85 -11.87
N GLN A 116 19.80 10.09 -12.17
CA GLN A 116 20.15 9.69 -13.55
C GLN A 116 19.12 8.78 -14.22
N LYS A 117 18.23 8.15 -13.45
CA LYS A 117 17.19 7.22 -13.92
C LYS A 117 15.78 7.82 -13.91
N LEU A 118 15.63 9.09 -13.60
CA LEU A 118 14.32 9.75 -13.63
C LEU A 118 13.65 9.65 -14.99
N ASP A 119 14.39 9.78 -16.08
CA ASP A 119 13.84 9.68 -17.45
C ASP A 119 13.30 8.27 -17.78
N TYR A 120 13.76 7.23 -17.08
CA TYR A 120 13.15 5.90 -17.17
C TYR A 120 11.78 5.85 -16.49
N LEU A 121 11.65 6.57 -15.37
CA LEU A 121 10.42 6.62 -14.59
C LEU A 121 9.38 7.56 -15.23
N ASN A 122 9.81 8.74 -15.61
CA ASN A 122 9.03 9.74 -16.35
C ASN A 122 9.98 10.84 -16.86
N ASP A 123 10.01 11.08 -18.16
CA ASP A 123 10.88 12.10 -18.76
C ASP A 123 10.26 13.52 -18.76
N GLY A 124 9.00 13.63 -18.30
CA GLY A 124 8.23 14.87 -18.25
C GLY A 124 7.65 15.29 -19.60
N ASN A 125 7.76 14.46 -20.63
CA ASN A 125 7.25 14.74 -21.96
C ASN A 125 6.06 13.79 -22.28
N PRO A 126 4.82 14.27 -22.31
CA PRO A 126 3.66 13.43 -22.58
C PRO A 126 3.61 12.81 -23.98
N ASP A 127 4.45 13.31 -24.92
CA ASP A 127 4.48 12.81 -26.29
C ASP A 127 5.42 11.60 -26.47
N THR A 128 6.27 11.28 -25.47
CA THR A 128 7.15 10.11 -25.49
C THR A 128 6.44 8.86 -24.94
N THR A 129 6.99 7.69 -25.21
CA THR A 129 6.37 6.41 -24.81
C THR A 129 7.39 5.38 -24.31
N ASP A 130 8.61 5.80 -24.08
CA ASP A 130 9.74 4.96 -23.68
C ASP A 130 10.10 5.05 -22.19
N ASP A 131 9.43 5.94 -21.46
CA ASP A 131 9.39 5.97 -20.00
C ASP A 131 8.22 5.13 -19.43
N LEU A 132 8.16 4.98 -18.10
CA LEU A 132 7.02 4.36 -17.42
C LEU A 132 5.80 5.28 -17.32
N GLY A 133 6.01 6.60 -17.20
CA GLY A 133 4.95 7.58 -17.00
C GLY A 133 4.44 7.64 -15.54
N VAL A 134 5.26 7.29 -14.53
CA VAL A 134 4.84 7.37 -13.14
C VAL A 134 4.83 8.83 -12.66
N GLY A 135 3.85 9.17 -11.83
CA GLY A 135 3.71 10.52 -11.29
C GLY A 135 4.15 10.65 -9.83
N GLY A 136 4.72 9.59 -9.25
CA GLY A 136 5.27 9.62 -7.89
C GLY A 136 6.35 8.57 -7.66
N ILE A 137 7.25 8.87 -6.72
CA ILE A 137 8.28 7.95 -6.23
C ILE A 137 8.10 7.82 -4.72
N TRP A 138 8.14 6.59 -4.22
CA TRP A 138 8.28 6.30 -2.81
C TRP A 138 9.70 5.80 -2.54
N LEU A 139 10.47 6.56 -1.75
CA LEU A 139 11.79 6.18 -1.27
C LEU A 139 11.68 5.34 -0.01
N MET A 140 12.14 4.09 -0.02
CA MET A 140 12.42 3.33 1.22
C MET A 140 13.42 4.13 2.08
N PRO A 141 13.62 3.78 3.38
CA PRO A 141 14.39 4.63 4.31
C PRO A 141 15.75 5.05 3.75
N ILE A 142 16.00 6.36 3.78
CA ILE A 142 17.24 6.98 3.27
C ILE A 142 18.12 7.57 4.36
N GLN A 143 17.68 7.48 5.61
CA GLN A 143 18.40 8.01 6.76
C GLN A 143 19.58 7.10 7.15
N PRO A 144 20.55 7.61 7.93
CA PRO A 144 21.64 6.81 8.48
C PRO A 144 21.11 5.65 9.32
N SER A 145 21.58 4.45 8.99
CA SER A 145 21.19 3.21 9.65
C SER A 145 22.36 2.23 9.63
N PRO A 146 22.57 1.41 10.68
CA PRO A 146 23.60 0.38 10.69
C PRO A 146 23.25 -0.84 9.84
N SER A 147 21.97 -1.02 9.47
CA SER A 147 21.51 -2.14 8.66
C SER A 147 21.33 -1.74 7.20
N TYR A 148 21.38 -2.73 6.29
CA TYR A 148 21.17 -2.52 4.86
C TYR A 148 19.74 -2.06 4.54
N HIS A 149 18.77 -2.44 5.36
CA HIS A 149 17.34 -2.15 5.10
C HIS A 149 16.92 -0.73 5.50
N GLY A 150 17.69 -0.06 6.39
CA GLY A 150 17.46 1.35 6.72
C GLY A 150 16.40 1.64 7.79
N TYR A 151 15.66 0.64 8.27
CA TYR A 151 14.57 0.87 9.22
C TYR A 151 15.03 1.14 10.66
N ASP A 152 16.24 0.77 11.05
CA ASP A 152 16.82 1.08 12.37
C ASP A 152 17.64 2.39 12.31
N ILE A 153 16.91 3.51 12.32
CA ILE A 153 17.45 4.86 12.10
C ILE A 153 18.31 5.32 13.28
N THR A 154 19.46 5.93 12.97
CA THR A 154 20.37 6.54 13.96
C THR A 154 20.36 8.06 13.94
N ASP A 155 19.84 8.69 12.88
CA ASP A 155 19.67 10.13 12.73
C ASP A 155 18.50 10.40 11.78
N TYR A 156 17.42 11.02 12.29
CA TYR A 156 16.21 11.26 11.51
C TYR A 156 16.33 12.40 10.47
N GLU A 157 17.35 13.25 10.56
CA GLU A 157 17.54 14.39 9.66
C GLU A 157 18.75 14.23 8.73
N GLY A 158 19.52 13.17 8.90
CA GLY A 158 20.65 12.81 8.05
C GLY A 158 20.27 12.02 6.80
N ILE A 159 21.18 11.97 5.85
CA ILE A 159 21.16 11.03 4.71
C ILE A 159 22.19 9.94 4.98
N ASN A 160 21.85 8.69 4.67
CA ASN A 160 22.79 7.57 4.75
C ASN A 160 24.01 7.88 3.88
N PRO A 161 25.22 7.84 4.44
CA PRO A 161 26.45 8.14 3.69
C PRO A 161 26.65 7.29 2.43
N ASP A 162 26.09 6.06 2.42
CA ASP A 162 26.11 5.19 1.25
C ASP A 162 25.24 5.74 0.11
N TYR A 163 24.25 6.60 0.42
CA TYR A 163 23.28 7.13 -0.56
C TYR A 163 23.61 8.54 -1.03
N GLY A 164 24.55 9.23 -0.38
CA GLY A 164 24.96 10.58 -0.76
C GLY A 164 24.73 11.63 0.31
N THR A 165 24.39 12.83 -0.10
CA THR A 165 24.25 14.01 0.76
C THR A 165 22.83 14.57 0.74
N LEU A 166 22.58 15.55 1.60
CA LEU A 166 21.31 16.28 1.60
C LEU A 166 21.11 17.09 0.30
N GLU A 167 22.21 17.60 -0.25
CA GLU A 167 22.21 18.32 -1.54
C GLU A 167 21.83 17.39 -2.68
N ASP A 168 22.27 16.12 -2.66
CA ASP A 168 21.91 15.12 -3.67
C ASP A 168 20.40 14.78 -3.59
N LEU A 169 19.82 14.74 -2.38
CA LEU A 169 18.38 14.59 -2.21
C LEU A 169 17.61 15.81 -2.73
N GLN A 170 18.09 17.03 -2.44
CA GLN A 170 17.44 18.24 -2.94
C GLN A 170 17.50 18.33 -4.47
N GLU A 171 18.59 17.88 -5.09
CA GLU A 171 18.70 17.76 -6.55
C GLU A 171 17.70 16.73 -7.10
N LEU A 172 17.61 15.55 -6.48
CA LEU A 172 16.63 14.53 -6.86
C LEU A 172 15.19 15.08 -6.83
N ILE A 173 14.80 15.73 -5.73
CA ILE A 173 13.46 16.32 -5.59
C ILE A 173 13.23 17.37 -6.68
N ALA A 174 14.17 18.28 -6.89
CA ALA A 174 14.04 19.33 -7.88
C ALA A 174 13.92 18.77 -9.31
N GLU A 175 14.70 17.74 -9.66
CA GLU A 175 14.65 17.09 -10.98
C GLU A 175 13.38 16.25 -11.16
N ALA A 176 12.89 15.59 -10.11
CA ALA A 176 11.61 14.88 -10.09
C ALA A 176 10.44 15.86 -10.32
N HIS A 177 10.40 16.97 -9.58
CA HIS A 177 9.36 17.99 -9.74
C HIS A 177 9.32 18.63 -11.13
N LYS A 178 10.46 18.83 -11.79
CA LYS A 178 10.50 19.31 -13.19
C LYS A 178 9.80 18.36 -14.16
N ARG A 179 9.75 17.08 -13.83
CA ARG A 179 9.09 16.02 -14.60
C ARG A 179 7.66 15.73 -14.15
N GLY A 180 7.14 16.49 -13.17
CA GLY A 180 5.83 16.26 -12.59
C GLY A 180 5.76 15.06 -11.64
N ILE A 181 6.90 14.54 -11.20
CA ILE A 181 7.01 13.40 -10.27
C ILE A 181 7.01 13.92 -8.84
N LYS A 182 6.07 13.46 -8.00
CA LYS A 182 6.07 13.67 -6.55
C LYS A 182 7.06 12.74 -5.88
N VAL A 183 7.67 13.18 -4.78
CA VAL A 183 8.61 12.38 -4.00
C VAL A 183 8.11 12.24 -2.57
N ILE A 184 7.72 11.02 -2.19
CA ILE A 184 7.42 10.68 -0.80
C ILE A 184 8.52 9.76 -0.25
N MET A 185 8.69 9.76 1.06
CA MET A 185 9.69 8.91 1.71
C MET A 185 9.08 8.06 2.82
N ASP A 186 9.77 6.99 3.15
CA ASP A 186 9.46 6.19 4.33
C ASP A 186 9.69 7.01 5.61
N LEU A 187 8.69 7.06 6.48
CA LEU A 187 8.76 7.75 7.76
C LEU A 187 8.59 6.73 8.89
N VAL A 188 9.73 6.33 9.46
CA VAL A 188 9.83 5.31 10.50
C VAL A 188 9.79 6.00 11.86
N LEU A 189 8.62 6.15 12.45
CA LEU A 189 8.45 6.86 13.72
C LEU A 189 8.17 5.93 14.91
N ASN A 190 7.93 4.63 14.70
CA ASN A 190 7.62 3.70 15.78
C ASN A 190 8.82 3.48 16.71
N HIS A 191 10.03 3.42 16.16
CA HIS A 191 11.24 2.99 16.86
C HIS A 191 12.48 3.75 16.34
N THR A 192 13.59 3.60 17.04
CA THR A 192 14.92 4.03 16.58
C THR A 192 15.85 2.82 16.50
N SER A 193 17.08 3.00 15.99
CA SER A 193 18.15 2.03 16.23
C SER A 193 18.55 2.01 17.72
N THR A 194 19.04 0.86 18.22
CA THR A 194 19.77 0.81 19.50
C THR A 194 21.03 1.66 19.48
N GLN A 195 21.52 2.06 18.31
CA GLN A 195 22.67 2.95 18.14
C GLN A 195 22.27 4.44 18.08
N HIS A 196 20.97 4.76 18.09
CA HIS A 196 20.51 6.15 18.10
C HIS A 196 20.99 6.86 19.40
N PRO A 197 21.51 8.10 19.33
CA PRO A 197 21.99 8.83 20.49
C PRO A 197 21.00 8.90 21.66
N TRP A 198 19.71 9.01 21.38
CA TRP A 198 18.65 9.01 22.41
C TRP A 198 18.61 7.68 23.18
N PHE A 199 18.61 6.54 22.46
CA PHE A 199 18.58 5.22 23.10
C PHE A 199 19.89 4.91 23.84
N VAL A 200 21.03 5.25 23.24
CA VAL A 200 22.34 5.10 23.89
C VAL A 200 22.40 5.85 25.21
N SER A 201 21.85 7.07 25.27
CA SER A 201 21.76 7.86 26.52
C SER A 201 20.76 7.24 27.51
N ALA A 202 19.55 6.90 27.03
CA ALA A 202 18.47 6.31 27.84
C ALA A 202 18.87 4.96 28.49
N SER A 203 19.62 4.13 27.75
CA SER A 203 20.04 2.80 28.22
C SER A 203 21.17 2.83 29.25
N LYS A 204 22.01 3.86 29.22
CA LYS A 204 23.18 4.00 30.11
C LYS A 204 22.85 4.70 31.43
N ASP A 205 21.92 5.64 31.40
CA ASP A 205 21.58 6.47 32.55
C ASP A 205 20.06 6.55 32.76
N PRO A 206 19.53 5.92 33.80
CA PRO A 206 18.10 6.02 34.15
C PRO A 206 17.63 7.46 34.44
N SER A 207 18.55 8.41 34.70
CA SER A 207 18.22 9.83 34.88
C SER A 207 18.32 10.64 33.58
N SER A 208 18.67 10.02 32.46
CA SER A 208 18.72 10.66 31.16
C SER A 208 17.37 11.30 30.81
N LYS A 209 17.42 12.50 30.22
CA LYS A 209 16.21 13.14 29.66
C LYS A 209 15.51 12.29 28.59
N TYR A 210 16.24 11.35 27.97
CA TYR A 210 15.70 10.42 26.97
C TYR A 210 15.19 9.10 27.57
N ARG A 211 15.29 8.89 28.91
CA ARG A 211 14.85 7.63 29.51
C ARG A 211 13.38 7.35 29.22
N ASP A 212 12.52 8.32 29.41
CA ASP A 212 11.08 8.23 29.20
C ASP A 212 10.67 8.40 27.71
N TRP A 213 11.66 8.53 26.81
CA TRP A 213 11.40 8.50 25.37
C TRP A 213 11.23 7.09 24.82
N TYR A 214 11.58 6.08 25.62
CA TYR A 214 11.44 4.68 25.28
C TYR A 214 10.58 3.94 26.32
N VAL A 215 10.01 2.81 25.91
CA VAL A 215 9.17 2.00 26.78
C VAL A 215 10.04 1.02 27.57
N TRP A 216 10.15 1.24 28.89
CA TRP A 216 10.88 0.38 29.81
C TRP A 216 9.92 -0.32 30.77
N ALA A 217 9.99 -1.66 30.86
CA ALA A 217 9.06 -2.43 31.66
C ALA A 217 9.06 -2.02 33.13
N GLU A 218 10.25 -1.86 33.73
CA GLU A 218 10.42 -1.53 35.14
C GLU A 218 9.91 -0.11 35.45
N ASP A 219 10.20 0.85 34.58
CA ASP A 219 9.82 2.25 34.79
C ASP A 219 8.30 2.41 34.71
N GLN A 220 7.67 1.70 33.80
CA GLN A 220 6.21 1.70 33.62
C GLN A 220 5.47 0.63 34.46
N LYS A 221 6.20 -0.14 35.28
CA LYS A 221 5.65 -1.23 36.12
C LYS A 221 4.91 -2.28 35.30
N LEU A 222 5.41 -2.57 34.10
CA LEU A 222 4.90 -3.61 33.22
C LEU A 222 5.64 -4.93 33.48
N SER A 223 4.98 -6.04 33.17
CA SER A 223 5.66 -7.34 33.13
C SER A 223 6.34 -7.52 31.78
N PRO A 224 7.65 -7.84 31.70
CA PRO A 224 8.35 -8.04 30.44
C PRO A 224 8.02 -9.41 29.83
N THR A 225 6.74 -9.68 29.63
CA THR A 225 6.20 -10.91 29.04
C THR A 225 5.27 -10.59 27.88
N GLY A 226 5.04 -11.56 27.02
CA GLY A 226 4.14 -11.41 25.88
C GLY A 226 4.77 -11.95 24.60
N VAL A 227 4.01 -11.82 23.52
CA VAL A 227 4.43 -12.16 22.16
C VAL A 227 4.37 -10.88 21.34
N SER A 228 5.38 -10.65 20.50
CA SER A 228 5.41 -9.51 19.61
C SER A 228 4.18 -9.48 18.69
N ALA A 229 3.63 -8.29 18.48
CA ALA A 229 2.51 -8.09 17.58
C ALA A 229 2.94 -8.07 16.10
N ALA A 230 4.23 -7.79 15.84
CA ALA A 230 4.79 -7.71 14.49
C ALA A 230 5.56 -8.97 14.07
N GLY A 231 5.76 -9.93 14.99
CA GLY A 231 6.57 -11.11 14.69
C GLY A 231 6.41 -12.25 15.69
N SER A 232 7.39 -13.12 15.75
CA SER A 232 7.48 -14.20 16.74
C SER A 232 8.48 -13.84 17.83
N GLY A 233 8.21 -14.30 19.07
CA GLY A 233 9.11 -14.10 20.20
C GLY A 233 8.64 -13.04 21.19
N SER A 234 9.51 -12.68 22.13
CA SER A 234 9.23 -11.64 23.12
C SER A 234 9.48 -10.25 22.52
N PRO A 235 8.61 -9.27 22.72
CA PRO A 235 8.90 -7.89 22.36
C PRO A 235 9.80 -7.18 23.40
N TRP A 236 10.16 -7.87 24.51
CA TRP A 236 10.97 -7.31 25.59
C TRP A 236 12.40 -7.84 25.57
N HIS A 237 13.35 -6.93 25.62
CA HIS A 237 14.79 -7.24 25.53
C HIS A 237 15.54 -6.69 26.73
N ALA A 238 16.34 -7.52 27.37
CA ALA A 238 17.09 -7.16 28.57
C ALA A 238 18.35 -6.34 28.21
N LEU A 239 18.53 -5.20 28.88
CA LEU A 239 19.72 -4.37 28.75
C LEU A 239 19.99 -3.60 30.05
N ASN A 240 21.23 -3.73 30.58
CA ASN A 240 21.69 -3.01 31.79
C ASN A 240 20.77 -3.15 33.01
N GLY A 241 20.11 -4.30 33.19
CA GLY A 241 19.21 -4.60 34.31
C GLY A 241 17.79 -4.08 34.17
N SER A 242 17.42 -3.56 33.00
CA SER A 242 16.06 -3.18 32.61
C SER A 242 15.64 -3.91 31.34
N HIS A 243 14.33 -3.90 31.04
CA HIS A 243 13.80 -4.45 29.80
C HIS A 243 13.14 -3.35 28.99
N TYR A 244 13.63 -3.14 27.75
CA TYR A 244 13.01 -2.22 26.79
C TYR A 244 12.08 -2.98 25.84
N LEU A 245 11.07 -2.27 25.35
CA LEU A 245 10.19 -2.76 24.29
C LEU A 245 10.87 -2.58 22.93
N ALA A 246 10.81 -3.61 22.10
CA ALA A 246 11.19 -3.55 20.69
C ALA A 246 10.31 -4.55 19.91
N THR A 247 9.20 -4.06 19.39
CA THR A 247 8.13 -4.87 18.82
C THR A 247 8.59 -5.63 17.57
N PHE A 248 9.41 -5.01 16.72
CA PHE A 248 9.85 -5.60 15.46
C PHE A 248 11.10 -6.48 15.63
N TRP A 249 12.12 -5.93 16.28
CA TRP A 249 13.41 -6.60 16.46
C TRP A 249 14.21 -5.95 17.59
N GLU A 250 15.07 -6.73 18.28
CA GLU A 250 15.88 -6.24 19.42
C GLU A 250 16.72 -4.99 19.10
N GLY A 251 17.07 -4.78 17.83
CA GLY A 251 17.80 -3.60 17.35
C GLY A 251 16.95 -2.35 17.18
N MET A 252 15.62 -2.43 17.37
CA MET A 252 14.63 -1.39 17.07
C MET A 252 13.79 -1.04 18.30
N PRO A 253 14.35 -0.37 19.34
CA PRO A 253 13.62 0.01 20.55
C PRO A 253 12.48 0.98 20.25
N ASP A 254 11.28 0.65 20.73
CA ASP A 254 10.06 1.40 20.51
C ASP A 254 10.07 2.72 21.30
N LEU A 255 9.65 3.79 20.62
CA LEU A 255 9.47 5.10 21.21
C LEU A 255 8.19 5.16 22.07
N ASN A 256 8.24 5.91 23.16
CA ASN A 256 7.14 6.09 24.08
C ASN A 256 6.22 7.26 23.68
N TYR A 257 5.18 7.00 22.94
CA TYR A 257 4.24 8.02 22.46
C TYR A 257 3.26 8.54 23.55
N ASP A 258 3.24 7.95 24.74
CA ASP A 258 2.58 8.57 25.89
C ASP A 258 3.35 9.82 26.37
N ASN A 259 4.64 9.94 26.01
CA ASN A 259 5.45 11.12 26.26
C ASN A 259 5.17 12.23 25.21
N PRO A 260 4.70 13.41 25.62
CA PRO A 260 4.40 14.50 24.67
C PRO A 260 5.64 15.09 23.96
N GLU A 261 6.85 14.94 24.54
CA GLU A 261 8.09 15.39 23.90
C GLU A 261 8.43 14.51 22.69
N VAL A 262 8.19 13.19 22.79
CA VAL A 262 8.34 12.25 21.66
C VAL A 262 7.38 12.61 20.53
N ARG A 263 6.11 12.89 20.84
CA ARG A 263 5.14 13.31 19.81
C ARG A 263 5.52 14.62 19.15
N ALA A 264 5.97 15.60 19.94
CA ALA A 264 6.42 16.90 19.42
C ALA A 264 7.65 16.75 18.50
N GLU A 265 8.59 15.88 18.87
CA GLU A 265 9.77 15.59 18.06
C GLU A 265 9.42 14.87 16.76
N ALA A 266 8.52 13.89 16.82
CA ALA A 266 8.03 13.20 15.62
C ALA A 266 7.34 14.17 14.63
N VAL A 267 6.53 15.12 15.13
CA VAL A 267 5.95 16.19 14.31
C VAL A 267 7.07 17.07 13.72
N ARG A 268 8.07 17.44 14.51
CA ARG A 268 9.20 18.26 14.03
C ARG A 268 9.99 17.57 12.92
N ILE A 269 10.21 16.27 13.03
CA ILE A 269 10.88 15.45 12.00
C ILE A 269 10.08 15.47 10.70
N GLY A 270 8.77 15.21 10.74
CA GLY A 270 7.93 15.31 9.56
C GLY A 270 7.95 16.69 8.91
N GLN A 271 7.86 17.75 9.72
CA GLN A 271 7.96 19.13 9.23
C GLN A 271 9.32 19.46 8.60
N TYR A 272 10.41 18.88 9.11
CA TYR A 272 11.74 19.04 8.53
C TYR A 272 11.79 18.55 7.08
N TRP A 273 11.34 17.33 6.82
CA TRP A 273 11.35 16.75 5.48
C TRP A 273 10.40 17.47 4.51
N LEU A 274 9.21 17.86 4.97
CA LEU A 274 8.30 18.66 4.12
C LEU A 274 8.90 20.02 3.75
N LYS A 275 9.64 20.69 4.66
CA LYS A 275 10.34 21.95 4.37
C LYS A 275 11.48 21.78 3.37
N LEU A 276 12.07 20.58 3.29
CA LEU A 276 13.10 20.25 2.29
C LEU A 276 12.51 19.98 0.89
N GLY A 277 11.18 19.85 0.78
CA GLY A 277 10.50 19.69 -0.50
C GLY A 277 9.87 18.29 -0.71
N MET A 278 9.87 17.42 0.31
CA MET A 278 9.12 16.17 0.22
C MET A 278 7.62 16.43 0.04
N ASP A 279 6.96 15.66 -0.82
CA ASP A 279 5.53 15.76 -1.08
C ASP A 279 4.68 14.98 -0.09
N GLY A 280 5.29 14.19 0.76
CA GLY A 280 4.58 13.40 1.75
C GLY A 280 5.36 12.20 2.29
N PHE A 281 4.64 11.25 2.85
CA PHE A 281 5.22 10.12 3.57
C PHE A 281 4.47 8.81 3.33
N ARG A 282 5.22 7.71 3.25
CA ARG A 282 4.73 6.40 3.63
C ARG A 282 5.06 6.18 5.10
N VAL A 283 4.06 5.97 5.92
CA VAL A 283 4.24 5.76 7.35
C VAL A 283 4.39 4.28 7.65
N ASP A 284 5.58 3.95 8.17
CA ASP A 284 5.95 2.60 8.58
C ASP A 284 5.21 2.15 9.83
N GLY A 285 4.76 0.89 9.85
CA GLY A 285 4.20 0.25 11.03
C GLY A 285 3.10 1.05 11.76
N ALA A 286 2.24 1.76 11.03
CA ALA A 286 1.34 2.78 11.56
C ALA A 286 0.42 2.31 12.70
N LYS A 287 0.12 1.02 12.78
CA LYS A 287 -0.71 0.43 13.85
C LYS A 287 0.07 0.08 15.12
N HIS A 288 1.41 0.17 15.08
CA HIS A 288 2.31 -0.27 16.15
C HIS A 288 2.86 0.86 17.04
N ILE A 289 2.46 2.11 16.80
CA ILE A 289 2.87 3.28 17.62
C ILE A 289 2.48 3.10 19.09
N TYR A 290 1.29 2.55 19.32
CA TYR A 290 0.85 2.10 20.64
C TYR A 290 0.53 0.63 20.56
N GLU A 291 1.27 -0.17 21.31
CA GLU A 291 1.00 -1.60 21.46
C GLU A 291 0.17 -1.86 22.70
N ASN A 292 -0.69 -2.88 22.61
CA ASN A 292 -1.37 -3.37 23.78
C ASN A 292 -0.56 -4.47 24.46
N LEU A 293 0.23 -4.08 25.42
CA LEU A 293 1.18 -4.92 26.14
C LEU A 293 0.52 -5.92 27.10
N GLN A 294 -0.79 -5.83 27.32
CA GLN A 294 -1.54 -6.65 28.29
C GLN A 294 -2.56 -7.59 27.62
N SER A 295 -2.27 -8.13 26.46
CA SER A 295 -3.17 -9.06 25.76
C SER A 295 -4.44 -8.46 25.14
N ASP A 296 -4.74 -7.21 25.35
CA ASP A 296 -5.89 -6.55 24.75
C ASP A 296 -5.49 -5.93 23.40
N ARG A 297 -5.46 -6.73 22.37
CA ARG A 297 -5.19 -6.32 20.98
C ARG A 297 -6.36 -5.50 20.40
N GLY A 298 -7.10 -4.84 21.26
CA GLY A 298 -8.35 -4.29 20.90
C GLY A 298 -8.34 -2.80 20.59
N GLN A 299 -9.54 -2.27 20.67
CA GLN A 299 -9.91 -0.91 20.28
C GLN A 299 -9.12 0.21 20.98
N ALA A 300 -8.54 -0.05 22.16
CA ALA A 300 -7.81 0.98 22.91
C ALA A 300 -6.50 1.39 22.20
N ALA A 301 -5.72 0.42 21.71
CA ALA A 301 -4.50 0.71 20.95
C ALA A 301 -4.84 1.39 19.61
N THR A 302 -5.84 0.88 18.88
CA THR A 302 -6.30 1.49 17.63
C THR A 302 -6.75 2.94 17.85
N ALA A 303 -7.50 3.22 18.93
CA ALA A 303 -7.96 4.58 19.22
C ALA A 303 -6.80 5.53 19.55
N LYS A 304 -5.78 5.07 20.30
CA LYS A 304 -4.56 5.84 20.56
C LYS A 304 -3.76 6.08 19.27
N ASN A 305 -3.55 5.05 18.46
CA ASN A 305 -2.84 5.13 17.20
C ASN A 305 -3.52 6.15 16.25
N THR A 306 -4.83 6.05 16.09
CA THR A 306 -5.57 6.97 15.20
C THR A 306 -5.60 8.40 15.74
N ALA A 307 -5.69 8.59 17.06
CA ALA A 307 -5.61 9.92 17.66
C ALA A 307 -4.23 10.56 17.44
N TRP A 308 -3.16 9.79 17.59
CA TRP A 308 -1.80 10.23 17.30
C TRP A 308 -1.63 10.64 15.82
N TRP A 309 -2.08 9.82 14.88
CA TRP A 309 -1.94 10.15 13.46
C TRP A 309 -2.75 11.38 13.04
N LYS A 310 -3.88 11.66 13.70
CA LYS A 310 -4.59 12.94 13.54
C LYS A 310 -3.80 14.12 14.09
N GLU A 311 -3.14 13.96 15.26
CA GLU A 311 -2.23 14.95 15.83
C GLU A 311 -1.07 15.22 14.86
N PHE A 312 -0.44 14.16 14.33
CA PHE A 312 0.63 14.25 13.34
C PHE A 312 0.17 14.99 12.07
N ARG A 313 -0.94 14.59 11.46
CA ARG A 313 -1.52 15.30 10.28
C ARG A 313 -1.73 16.77 10.57
N THR A 314 -2.29 17.09 11.72
CA THR A 314 -2.51 18.49 12.15
C THR A 314 -1.18 19.25 12.23
N GLY A 315 -0.12 18.59 12.69
CA GLY A 315 1.23 19.14 12.73
C GLY A 315 1.85 19.38 11.35
N MET A 316 1.48 18.59 10.34
CA MET A 316 1.99 18.76 8.96
C MET A 316 1.31 19.92 8.22
N ASN A 317 0.03 20.16 8.45
CA ASN A 317 -0.78 21.13 7.72
C ASN A 317 -0.19 22.56 7.65
N PRO A 318 0.48 23.11 8.69
CA PRO A 318 1.10 24.43 8.61
C PRO A 318 2.27 24.51 7.63
N VAL A 319 2.91 23.37 7.29
CA VAL A 319 4.03 23.33 6.35
C VAL A 319 3.51 22.98 4.95
N ASN A 320 2.75 21.91 4.83
CA ASN A 320 2.12 21.48 3.59
C ASN A 320 0.80 20.76 3.91
N LYS A 321 -0.33 21.44 3.66
CA LYS A 321 -1.67 20.87 3.88
C LYS A 321 -2.04 19.77 2.87
N ASP A 322 -1.35 19.76 1.73
CA ASP A 322 -1.56 18.84 0.61
C ASP A 322 -0.52 17.71 0.62
N ALA A 323 0.27 17.57 1.70
CA ALA A 323 1.19 16.46 1.87
C ALA A 323 0.44 15.13 1.82
N TYR A 324 0.85 14.25 0.90
CA TYR A 324 0.27 12.91 0.77
C TYR A 324 0.82 11.99 1.84
N ILE A 325 -0.05 11.46 2.70
CA ILE A 325 0.34 10.52 3.75
C ILE A 325 -0.37 9.19 3.56
N VAL A 326 0.38 8.15 3.24
CA VAL A 326 -0.11 6.79 3.14
C VAL A 326 0.37 5.95 4.32
N GLY A 327 -0.54 5.29 5.01
CA GLY A 327 -0.24 4.49 6.19
C GLY A 327 -0.10 3.00 5.89
N GLU A 328 0.95 2.38 6.42
CA GLU A 328 1.02 0.93 6.47
C GLU A 328 0.24 0.42 7.67
N VAL A 329 -0.98 0.02 7.42
CA VAL A 329 -1.84 -0.68 8.38
C VAL A 329 -2.01 -2.11 7.87
N TRP A 330 -1.06 -2.97 8.20
CA TRP A 330 -1.05 -4.36 7.71
C TRP A 330 -2.19 -5.15 8.35
N GLU A 331 -3.34 -5.10 7.72
CA GLU A 331 -4.57 -5.76 8.13
C GLU A 331 -5.37 -6.20 6.89
N ASN A 332 -6.05 -7.35 7.02
CA ASN A 332 -6.92 -7.86 5.96
C ASN A 332 -8.38 -7.39 6.13
N SER A 333 -8.65 -6.59 7.14
CA SER A 333 -10.00 -6.10 7.44
C SER A 333 -10.15 -4.62 7.14
N ALA A 334 -11.05 -4.28 6.24
CA ALA A 334 -11.41 -2.89 6.00
C ALA A 334 -11.83 -2.14 7.28
N ALA A 335 -12.45 -2.84 8.24
CA ALA A 335 -12.85 -2.24 9.52
C ALA A 335 -11.66 -1.89 10.42
N ALA A 336 -10.52 -2.57 10.27
CA ALA A 336 -9.30 -2.25 11.00
C ALA A 336 -8.54 -1.07 10.37
N ILE A 337 -8.60 -0.91 9.05
CA ILE A 337 -7.91 0.16 8.31
C ILE A 337 -8.71 1.48 8.36
N ALA A 338 -10.03 1.43 8.21
CA ALA A 338 -10.89 2.61 8.07
C ALA A 338 -10.72 3.69 9.16
N PRO A 339 -10.48 3.39 10.45
CA PRO A 339 -10.25 4.42 11.47
C PRO A 339 -9.05 5.33 11.19
N TYR A 340 -8.04 4.82 10.47
CA TYR A 340 -6.85 5.59 10.11
C TYR A 340 -7.09 6.55 8.93
N LEU A 341 -8.14 6.33 8.13
CA LEU A 341 -8.53 7.21 7.02
C LEU A 341 -9.37 8.42 7.50
N ASP A 342 -9.85 8.41 8.74
CA ASP A 342 -10.61 9.53 9.31
C ASP A 342 -9.66 10.65 9.75
N GLN A 343 -9.34 11.58 8.86
CA GLN A 343 -8.53 12.78 9.10
C GLN A 343 -7.06 12.52 9.51
N ALA A 344 -6.55 11.30 9.34
CA ALA A 344 -5.17 10.96 9.63
C ALA A 344 -4.39 10.72 8.33
N PHE A 345 -4.75 9.69 7.57
CA PHE A 345 -4.10 9.34 6.31
C PHE A 345 -4.99 9.63 5.11
N ASP A 346 -4.38 9.98 3.98
CA ASP A 346 -5.06 10.07 2.69
C ASP A 346 -5.33 8.69 2.12
N SER A 347 -4.44 7.72 2.43
CA SER A 347 -4.48 6.34 1.95
C SER A 347 -4.04 5.35 3.00
N GLY A 348 -4.49 4.12 2.85
CA GLY A 348 -3.93 2.93 3.50
C GLY A 348 -3.66 1.85 2.47
N PHE A 349 -2.59 1.09 2.61
CA PHE A 349 -2.27 -0.01 1.70
C PHE A 349 -3.33 -1.12 1.77
N ASN A 350 -3.84 -1.52 0.60
CA ASN A 350 -4.91 -2.49 0.48
C ASN A 350 -4.35 -3.91 0.26
N PHE A 351 -3.85 -4.52 1.31
CA PHE A 351 -3.27 -5.88 1.29
C PHE A 351 -4.26 -6.93 0.81
N SER A 352 -5.53 -6.85 1.24
CA SER A 352 -6.57 -7.79 0.81
C SER A 352 -6.85 -7.73 -0.69
N LEU A 353 -6.75 -6.55 -1.29
CA LEU A 353 -6.93 -6.39 -2.73
C LEU A 353 -5.75 -7.00 -3.49
N ALA A 354 -4.52 -6.80 -3.01
CA ALA A 354 -3.33 -7.41 -3.60
C ALA A 354 -3.45 -8.94 -3.66
N GLU A 355 -3.78 -9.57 -2.53
CA GLU A 355 -4.03 -11.02 -2.45
C GLU A 355 -5.17 -11.46 -3.39
N SER A 356 -6.25 -10.67 -3.45
CA SER A 356 -7.41 -10.98 -4.30
C SER A 356 -7.07 -10.91 -5.79
N ILE A 357 -6.29 -9.91 -6.23
CA ILE A 357 -5.82 -9.80 -7.62
C ILE A 357 -4.95 -11.00 -7.99
N LEU A 358 -3.93 -11.31 -7.18
CA LEU A 358 -3.00 -12.40 -7.46
C LEU A 358 -3.71 -13.76 -7.48
N SER A 359 -4.64 -14.00 -6.55
CA SER A 359 -5.46 -15.22 -6.55
C SER A 359 -6.35 -15.31 -7.79
N ALA A 360 -7.08 -14.24 -8.15
CA ALA A 360 -7.96 -14.25 -9.32
C ALA A 360 -7.20 -14.57 -10.61
N VAL A 361 -6.02 -13.98 -10.77
CA VAL A 361 -5.16 -14.18 -11.95
C VAL A 361 -4.57 -15.59 -11.98
N LYS A 362 -4.08 -16.08 -10.84
CA LYS A 362 -3.50 -17.43 -10.73
C LYS A 362 -4.52 -18.53 -10.98
N ASP A 363 -5.75 -18.33 -10.49
CA ASP A 363 -6.86 -19.27 -10.65
C ASP A 363 -7.61 -19.09 -11.98
N GLU A 364 -7.22 -18.11 -12.81
CA GLU A 364 -7.89 -17.71 -14.07
C GLU A 364 -9.40 -17.49 -13.88
N ARG A 365 -9.77 -16.90 -12.75
CA ARG A 365 -11.17 -16.80 -12.35
C ARG A 365 -11.46 -15.56 -11.53
N ASP A 366 -12.56 -14.87 -11.84
CA ASP A 366 -13.09 -13.79 -10.98
C ASP A 366 -13.52 -14.35 -9.61
N ASN A 367 -12.98 -13.76 -8.56
CA ASN A 367 -13.31 -14.03 -7.16
C ASN A 367 -14.24 -12.97 -6.55
N ASN A 368 -15.06 -12.32 -7.37
CA ASN A 368 -15.91 -11.17 -7.04
C ASN A 368 -15.10 -9.91 -6.66
N LEU A 369 -13.93 -9.74 -7.27
CA LEU A 369 -12.97 -8.69 -6.97
C LEU A 369 -13.62 -7.28 -7.01
N ALA A 370 -14.27 -6.95 -8.11
CA ALA A 370 -14.88 -5.63 -8.30
C ALA A 370 -16.01 -5.35 -7.31
N PHE A 371 -16.83 -6.35 -6.99
CA PHE A 371 -17.91 -6.22 -6.00
C PHE A 371 -17.33 -5.99 -4.59
N THR A 372 -16.32 -6.75 -4.21
CA THR A 372 -15.65 -6.62 -2.90
C THR A 372 -15.01 -5.25 -2.76
N LEU A 373 -14.25 -4.81 -3.77
CA LEU A 373 -13.60 -3.50 -3.77
C LEU A 373 -14.62 -2.36 -3.71
N GLN A 374 -15.70 -2.42 -4.50
CA GLN A 374 -16.79 -1.44 -4.42
C GLN A 374 -17.35 -1.30 -3.00
N ARG A 375 -17.57 -2.41 -2.31
CA ARG A 375 -18.08 -2.40 -0.92
C ARG A 375 -17.07 -1.83 0.05
N THR A 376 -15.79 -2.17 -0.10
CA THR A 376 -14.70 -1.64 0.71
C THR A 376 -14.59 -0.13 0.55
N GLN A 377 -14.59 0.38 -0.68
CA GLN A 377 -14.51 1.82 -0.94
C GLN A 377 -15.72 2.59 -0.41
N GLN A 378 -16.94 2.05 -0.56
CA GLN A 378 -18.13 2.63 0.07
C GLN A 378 -18.03 2.70 1.60
N PHE A 379 -17.37 1.72 2.21
CA PHE A 379 -17.14 1.72 3.65
C PHE A 379 -16.07 2.76 4.04
N TYR A 380 -14.95 2.82 3.34
CA TYR A 380 -13.91 3.82 3.56
C TYR A 380 -14.42 5.26 3.34
N GLY A 381 -15.16 5.51 2.26
CA GLY A 381 -15.75 6.82 1.99
C GLY A 381 -16.62 7.34 3.14
N LYS A 382 -17.45 6.47 3.73
CA LYS A 382 -18.26 6.84 4.90
C LYS A 382 -17.42 7.19 6.13
N GLN A 383 -16.28 6.51 6.35
CA GLN A 383 -15.42 6.74 7.50
C GLN A 383 -14.55 7.99 7.31
N SER A 384 -14.05 8.22 6.12
CA SER A 384 -13.17 9.33 5.76
C SER A 384 -13.90 10.61 5.33
N GLN A 385 -15.24 10.60 5.32
CA GLN A 385 -16.05 11.69 4.75
C GLN A 385 -15.74 11.94 3.26
N GLU A 386 -15.58 10.85 2.51
CA GLU A 386 -15.24 10.82 1.08
C GLU A 386 -13.87 11.46 0.73
N ARG A 387 -12.92 11.46 1.67
CA ARG A 387 -11.59 12.08 1.51
C ARG A 387 -10.46 11.09 1.41
N PHE A 388 -10.71 9.84 1.06
CA PHE A 388 -9.66 8.85 0.91
C PHE A 388 -9.38 8.53 -0.54
N THR A 389 -8.16 8.12 -0.82
CA THR A 389 -7.76 7.43 -2.06
C THR A 389 -7.17 6.09 -1.68
N ASP A 390 -7.58 5.00 -2.31
CA ASP A 390 -7.05 3.66 -1.99
C ASP A 390 -5.61 3.54 -2.47
N ALA A 391 -4.70 3.00 -1.65
CA ALA A 391 -3.33 2.68 -2.06
C ALA A 391 -3.28 1.21 -2.48
N ILE A 392 -3.36 0.98 -3.78
CA ILE A 392 -3.43 -0.35 -4.37
C ILE A 392 -2.05 -0.78 -4.88
N PHE A 393 -1.71 -2.05 -4.71
CA PHE A 393 -0.41 -2.61 -5.09
C PHE A 393 -0.52 -4.12 -5.30
N LEU A 394 0.52 -4.76 -5.84
CA LEU A 394 0.59 -6.21 -5.97
C LEU A 394 1.57 -6.83 -4.99
N SER A 395 2.70 -6.19 -4.79
CA SER A 395 3.77 -6.60 -3.87
C SER A 395 4.57 -5.36 -3.44
N ASN A 396 5.39 -5.52 -2.39
CA ASN A 396 6.30 -4.51 -1.89
C ASN A 396 7.60 -5.14 -1.37
N HIS A 397 8.45 -4.33 -0.74
CA HIS A 397 9.75 -4.76 -0.18
C HIS A 397 9.67 -5.77 0.98
N ASP A 398 8.46 -6.06 1.50
CA ASP A 398 8.21 -7.02 2.60
C ASP A 398 7.49 -8.29 2.15
N GLN A 399 7.21 -8.42 0.86
CA GLN A 399 6.49 -9.56 0.30
C GLN A 399 7.28 -10.21 -0.83
N ASP A 400 7.00 -11.49 -1.08
CA ASP A 400 7.55 -12.18 -2.25
C ASP A 400 7.17 -11.41 -3.53
N ARG A 401 8.09 -11.32 -4.49
CA ARG A 401 7.86 -10.58 -5.74
C ARG A 401 6.73 -11.20 -6.56
N VAL A 402 5.94 -10.38 -7.25
CA VAL A 402 4.77 -10.76 -8.04
C VAL A 402 5.05 -11.93 -8.98
N MET A 403 6.14 -11.86 -9.75
CA MET A 403 6.49 -12.92 -10.70
C MET A 403 6.75 -14.27 -9.99
N SER A 404 7.29 -14.25 -8.76
CA SER A 404 7.47 -15.46 -7.95
C SER A 404 6.15 -16.00 -7.43
N GLN A 405 5.25 -15.13 -6.96
CA GLN A 405 3.92 -15.51 -6.48
C GLN A 405 3.05 -16.11 -7.60
N LEU A 406 3.27 -15.70 -8.84
CA LEU A 406 2.59 -16.19 -10.04
C LEU A 406 3.34 -17.34 -10.74
N ASP A 407 4.22 -18.06 -10.01
CA ASP A 407 4.97 -19.23 -10.50
C ASP A 407 5.79 -18.94 -11.78
N GLY A 408 6.14 -17.68 -12.01
CA GLY A 408 6.91 -17.22 -13.16
C GLY A 408 6.11 -17.14 -14.47
N ASN A 409 4.78 -17.07 -14.41
CA ASN A 409 3.92 -16.99 -15.58
C ASN A 409 3.79 -15.51 -16.06
N PRO A 410 4.34 -15.14 -17.22
CA PRO A 410 4.31 -13.77 -17.71
C PRO A 410 2.90 -13.30 -18.12
N ASP A 411 2.03 -14.21 -18.56
CA ASP A 411 0.67 -13.83 -18.93
C ASP A 411 -0.16 -13.49 -17.70
N HIS A 412 0.03 -14.22 -16.61
CA HIS A 412 -0.56 -13.89 -15.31
C HIS A 412 -0.02 -12.54 -14.78
N ALA A 413 1.29 -12.26 -14.93
CA ALA A 413 1.86 -10.98 -14.52
C ALA A 413 1.26 -9.80 -15.31
N ARG A 414 1.08 -9.95 -16.63
CA ARG A 414 0.38 -8.95 -17.47
C ARG A 414 -1.06 -8.70 -17.00
N MET A 415 -1.79 -9.77 -16.65
CA MET A 415 -3.16 -9.63 -16.18
C MET A 415 -3.23 -8.97 -14.79
N ALA A 416 -2.28 -9.28 -13.89
CA ALA A 416 -2.18 -8.63 -12.59
C ALA A 416 -1.90 -7.12 -12.73
N ALA A 417 -0.95 -6.73 -13.60
CA ALA A 417 -0.67 -5.34 -13.94
C ALA A 417 -1.90 -4.64 -14.53
N ALA A 418 -2.64 -5.32 -15.42
CA ALA A 418 -3.84 -4.77 -16.03
C ALA A 418 -4.96 -4.51 -15.02
N LEU A 419 -5.15 -5.40 -14.06
CA LEU A 419 -6.07 -5.19 -12.95
C LEU A 419 -5.60 -4.01 -12.08
N LEU A 420 -4.35 -4.03 -11.61
CA LEU A 420 -3.77 -2.95 -10.78
C LEU A 420 -4.00 -1.58 -11.41
N LEU A 421 -3.66 -1.41 -12.69
CA LEU A 421 -3.62 -0.12 -13.36
C LEU A 421 -4.99 0.35 -13.91
N THR A 422 -6.02 -0.49 -13.88
CA THR A 422 -7.39 -0.11 -14.27
C THR A 422 -8.35 0.04 -13.10
N LEU A 423 -8.00 -0.46 -11.92
CA LEU A 423 -8.76 -0.29 -10.68
C LEU A 423 -8.61 1.14 -10.11
N PRO A 424 -9.57 1.62 -9.28
CA PRO A 424 -9.47 2.92 -8.63
C PRO A 424 -8.42 2.95 -7.51
N GLY A 425 -7.87 4.11 -7.24
CA GLY A 425 -6.86 4.36 -6.20
C GLY A 425 -5.53 4.82 -6.77
N ASN A 426 -4.52 4.99 -5.94
CA ASN A 426 -3.14 5.22 -6.33
C ASN A 426 -2.43 3.87 -6.45
N PRO A 427 -2.08 3.41 -7.67
CA PRO A 427 -1.27 2.21 -7.83
C PRO A 427 0.16 2.44 -7.35
N PHE A 428 0.71 1.47 -6.61
CA PHE A 428 2.11 1.40 -6.22
C PHE A 428 2.77 0.22 -6.93
N ILE A 429 3.86 0.47 -7.63
CA ILE A 429 4.66 -0.53 -8.36
C ILE A 429 5.99 -0.68 -7.63
N TYR A 430 6.32 -1.88 -7.20
CA TYR A 430 7.61 -2.16 -6.57
C TYR A 430 8.70 -2.31 -7.65
N TYR A 431 9.86 -1.65 -7.49
CA TYR A 431 10.92 -1.64 -8.50
C TYR A 431 11.25 -3.05 -9.02
N GLY A 432 11.36 -3.18 -10.33
CA GLY A 432 11.63 -4.45 -11.00
C GLY A 432 10.40 -5.36 -11.20
N GLU A 433 9.23 -4.98 -10.68
CA GLU A 433 7.97 -5.68 -10.95
C GLU A 433 7.65 -5.61 -12.44
N GLU A 434 7.86 -4.45 -13.06
CA GLU A 434 7.61 -4.17 -14.47
C GLU A 434 8.51 -4.93 -15.45
N ILE A 435 9.64 -5.45 -14.98
CA ILE A 435 10.54 -6.30 -15.78
C ILE A 435 10.49 -7.78 -15.35
N GLY A 436 9.55 -8.12 -14.47
CA GLY A 436 9.35 -9.49 -14.03
C GLY A 436 10.46 -10.06 -13.14
N MET A 437 11.13 -9.22 -12.34
CA MET A 437 12.09 -9.70 -11.35
C MET A 437 11.44 -10.69 -10.39
N ARG A 438 12.19 -11.72 -10.00
CA ARG A 438 11.76 -12.75 -9.06
C ARG A 438 12.47 -12.59 -7.73
N GLY A 439 11.86 -13.08 -6.69
CA GLY A 439 12.42 -13.12 -5.34
C GLY A 439 11.40 -13.69 -4.38
N VAL A 440 11.87 -14.50 -3.45
CA VAL A 440 11.12 -15.00 -2.29
C VAL A 440 11.95 -14.74 -1.06
N LYS A 441 11.29 -14.52 0.07
CA LYS A 441 12.01 -14.29 1.34
C LYS A 441 13.16 -15.29 1.56
N PRO A 442 14.29 -14.90 2.19
CA PRO A 442 14.42 -13.73 3.08
C PRO A 442 14.50 -12.40 2.33
N ASP A 443 14.46 -11.30 3.09
CA ASP A 443 14.26 -9.94 2.57
C ASP A 443 15.32 -9.51 1.56
N GLU A 444 16.57 -9.93 1.72
CA GLU A 444 17.64 -9.65 0.77
C GLU A 444 17.29 -10.16 -0.64
N ARG A 445 16.57 -11.30 -0.73
CA ARG A 445 16.19 -11.93 -1.99
C ARG A 445 15.03 -11.24 -2.70
N ILE A 446 14.19 -10.56 -1.98
CA ILE A 446 13.10 -9.76 -2.57
C ILE A 446 13.55 -8.31 -2.85
N ARG A 447 14.72 -7.89 -2.31
CA ARG A 447 15.31 -6.56 -2.45
C ARG A 447 16.56 -6.55 -3.32
N GLU A 448 16.73 -7.55 -4.18
CA GLU A 448 17.88 -7.71 -5.08
C GLU A 448 18.11 -6.48 -5.98
N PRO A 449 19.35 -6.30 -6.47
CA PRO A 449 19.70 -5.26 -7.42
C PRO A 449 18.79 -5.20 -8.65
N MET A 450 18.33 -3.99 -9.01
CA MET A 450 17.59 -3.74 -10.26
C MET A 450 18.42 -4.17 -11.47
N VAL A 451 17.80 -4.89 -12.40
CA VAL A 451 18.50 -5.42 -13.58
C VAL A 451 18.33 -4.44 -14.76
N TRP A 452 19.35 -3.60 -14.96
CA TRP A 452 19.31 -2.59 -16.02
C TRP A 452 19.65 -3.14 -17.40
N SER A 453 20.53 -4.14 -17.47
CA SER A 453 21.00 -4.69 -18.72
C SER A 453 21.46 -6.14 -18.56
N ASP A 454 21.46 -6.91 -19.66
CA ASP A 454 21.89 -8.31 -19.70
C ASP A 454 23.42 -8.47 -19.68
N LEU A 455 24.16 -7.39 -19.89
CA LEU A 455 25.63 -7.44 -19.97
C LEU A 455 26.27 -7.27 -18.58
N SER A 456 27.23 -8.06 -18.23
CA SER A 456 27.98 -7.97 -16.96
C SER A 456 29.48 -7.74 -17.25
N PRO A 457 30.20 -6.88 -16.49
CA PRO A 457 29.72 -5.87 -15.55
C PRO A 457 29.15 -4.63 -16.27
N GLN A 458 28.15 -4.00 -15.64
CA GLN A 458 27.46 -2.83 -16.19
C GLN A 458 27.79 -1.59 -15.37
N PRO A 459 27.98 -0.43 -15.98
CA PRO A 459 27.92 0.84 -15.25
C PRO A 459 26.57 0.99 -14.58
N GLY A 460 26.57 1.35 -13.29
CA GLY A 460 25.35 1.60 -12.52
C GLY A 460 24.64 0.37 -11.97
N GLN A 461 25.11 -0.83 -12.28
CA GLN A 461 24.60 -2.05 -11.67
C GLN A 461 25.08 -2.17 -10.22
N THR A 462 24.16 -2.21 -9.27
CA THR A 462 24.51 -2.44 -7.86
C THR A 462 24.91 -3.91 -7.63
N SER A 463 25.72 -4.17 -6.61
CA SER A 463 26.28 -5.50 -6.33
C SER A 463 26.36 -5.84 -4.83
N TRP A 464 25.61 -5.11 -4.01
CA TRP A 464 25.56 -5.34 -2.55
C TRP A 464 24.96 -6.69 -2.19
N GLU A 465 24.10 -7.24 -3.05
CA GLU A 465 23.50 -8.58 -2.94
C GLU A 465 23.64 -9.31 -4.29
N GLN A 466 23.70 -10.64 -4.24
CA GLN A 466 23.84 -11.46 -5.45
C GLN A 466 22.45 -11.75 -6.03
N PRO A 467 22.21 -11.48 -7.33
CA PRO A 467 20.94 -11.79 -7.97
C PRO A 467 20.60 -13.28 -7.89
N LEU A 468 19.32 -13.58 -7.63
CA LEU A 468 18.80 -14.96 -7.62
C LEU A 468 18.89 -15.60 -9.00
N LEU A 469 18.58 -14.82 -10.03
CA LEU A 469 18.67 -15.26 -11.42
C LEU A 469 20.00 -14.79 -12.02
N THR A 470 20.75 -15.74 -12.59
CA THR A 470 22.04 -15.47 -13.25
C THR A 470 22.15 -16.25 -14.55
N GLY A 471 23.03 -15.82 -15.46
CA GLY A 471 23.27 -16.48 -16.73
C GLY A 471 22.04 -16.59 -17.61
N GLU A 472 21.76 -17.77 -18.17
CA GLU A 472 20.60 -17.98 -19.07
C GLU A 472 19.24 -17.76 -18.39
N ALA A 473 19.14 -17.96 -17.06
CA ALA A 473 17.90 -17.75 -16.31
C ALA A 473 17.53 -16.26 -16.15
N ALA A 474 18.54 -15.37 -16.19
CA ALA A 474 18.36 -13.93 -16.14
C ALA A 474 18.21 -13.29 -17.53
N LYS A 475 18.42 -14.08 -18.59
CA LYS A 475 18.41 -13.56 -19.97
C LYS A 475 17.03 -13.06 -20.35
N GLY A 476 16.97 -11.84 -20.83
CA GLY A 476 15.75 -11.17 -21.22
C GLY A 476 14.99 -10.52 -20.05
N ILE A 477 15.49 -10.62 -18.82
CA ILE A 477 14.93 -9.96 -17.65
C ILE A 477 15.80 -8.75 -17.31
N SER A 478 15.70 -7.71 -18.11
CA SER A 478 16.39 -6.44 -17.87
C SER A 478 15.63 -5.30 -18.51
N VAL A 479 15.82 -4.09 -18.01
CA VAL A 479 15.23 -2.89 -18.62
C VAL A 479 15.63 -2.79 -20.10
N GLN A 480 16.88 -3.10 -20.42
CA GLN A 480 17.37 -3.03 -21.81
C GLN A 480 16.65 -4.01 -22.73
N SER A 481 16.54 -5.29 -22.34
CA SER A 481 15.87 -6.33 -23.14
C SER A 481 14.38 -6.09 -23.26
N GLU A 482 13.74 -5.78 -22.15
CA GLU A 482 12.31 -5.53 -22.08
C GLU A 482 11.90 -4.27 -22.87
N SER A 483 12.74 -3.21 -22.87
CA SER A 483 12.49 -2.01 -23.68
C SER A 483 12.60 -2.25 -25.18
N ALA A 484 13.35 -3.27 -25.61
CA ALA A 484 13.49 -3.62 -27.01
C ALA A 484 12.35 -4.50 -27.55
N ASP A 485 11.55 -5.11 -26.68
CA ASP A 485 10.42 -5.98 -27.02
C ASP A 485 9.07 -5.26 -26.81
N PRO A 486 8.32 -4.95 -27.88
CA PRO A 486 7.00 -4.32 -27.75
C PRO A 486 5.94 -5.21 -27.07
N ASN A 487 6.21 -6.52 -26.89
CA ASN A 487 5.32 -7.45 -26.21
C ASN A 487 5.81 -7.80 -24.79
N SER A 488 6.81 -7.09 -24.30
CA SER A 488 7.38 -7.32 -22.98
C SER A 488 6.41 -6.94 -21.84
N LEU A 489 6.74 -7.35 -20.62
CA LEU A 489 6.01 -6.93 -19.44
C LEU A 489 6.18 -5.41 -19.20
N LEU A 490 7.39 -4.87 -19.39
CA LEU A 490 7.66 -3.42 -19.31
C LEU A 490 6.81 -2.62 -20.30
N SER A 491 6.72 -3.08 -21.54
CA SER A 491 5.86 -2.45 -22.55
C SER A 491 4.39 -2.48 -22.16
N THR A 492 3.96 -3.55 -21.49
CA THR A 492 2.60 -3.67 -20.93
C THR A 492 2.35 -2.65 -19.81
N TYR A 493 3.29 -2.47 -18.86
CA TYR A 493 3.17 -1.47 -17.80
C TYR A 493 3.09 -0.05 -18.38
N ARG A 494 3.98 0.28 -19.31
CA ARG A 494 3.98 1.56 -20.03
C ARG A 494 2.64 1.85 -20.72
N GLU A 495 2.10 0.88 -21.43
CA GLU A 495 0.80 1.00 -22.10
C GLU A 495 -0.34 1.20 -21.11
N LEU A 496 -0.41 0.42 -20.04
CA LEU A 496 -1.49 0.47 -19.06
C LEU A 496 -1.47 1.75 -18.21
N ILE A 497 -0.30 2.29 -17.88
CA ILE A 497 -0.18 3.58 -17.19
C ILE A 497 -0.73 4.69 -18.10
N ARG A 498 -0.40 4.67 -19.39
CA ARG A 498 -0.97 5.63 -20.36
C ARG A 498 -2.48 5.45 -20.56
N TRP A 499 -3.01 4.22 -20.52
CA TRP A 499 -4.46 4.04 -20.52
C TRP A 499 -5.12 4.78 -19.37
N ARG A 500 -4.50 4.72 -18.19
CA ARG A 500 -5.00 5.39 -16.99
C ARG A 500 -4.99 6.91 -17.14
N GLU A 501 -4.00 7.47 -17.77
CA GLU A 501 -3.93 8.90 -18.03
C GLU A 501 -4.88 9.36 -19.14
N ASP A 502 -4.92 8.63 -20.26
CA ASP A 502 -5.77 8.95 -21.42
C ASP A 502 -7.27 8.80 -21.16
N VAL A 503 -7.65 8.00 -20.17
CA VAL A 503 -9.05 7.70 -19.84
C VAL A 503 -9.36 8.20 -18.42
N PRO A 504 -9.89 9.43 -18.28
CA PRO A 504 -10.14 10.04 -16.96
C PRO A 504 -10.96 9.17 -16.01
N ALA A 505 -11.89 8.37 -16.54
CA ALA A 505 -12.64 7.43 -15.72
C ALA A 505 -11.79 6.32 -15.10
N LEU A 506 -10.65 5.92 -15.71
CA LEU A 506 -9.70 4.99 -15.11
C LEU A 506 -8.87 5.66 -14.02
N ARG A 507 -8.53 6.94 -14.20
CA ARG A 507 -7.74 7.71 -13.24
C ARG A 507 -8.57 8.06 -12.00
N ASP A 508 -9.71 8.75 -12.20
CA ASP A 508 -10.43 9.44 -11.13
C ASP A 508 -11.86 8.89 -10.88
N GLY A 509 -12.28 7.87 -11.63
CA GLY A 509 -13.66 7.38 -11.54
C GLY A 509 -13.89 6.40 -10.39
N ASP A 510 -15.13 6.35 -9.91
CA ASP A 510 -15.59 5.31 -8.99
C ASP A 510 -15.65 3.94 -9.64
N ILE A 511 -15.69 2.89 -8.83
CA ILE A 511 -15.93 1.54 -9.30
C ILE A 511 -17.38 1.09 -9.02
N GLN A 512 -17.97 0.45 -10.03
CA GLN A 512 -19.20 -0.32 -9.86
C GLN A 512 -19.00 -1.71 -10.46
N SER A 513 -19.30 -2.75 -9.70
CA SER A 513 -19.25 -4.12 -10.21
C SER A 513 -20.19 -4.28 -11.41
N TYR A 514 -19.75 -5.05 -12.40
CA TYR A 514 -20.53 -5.45 -13.56
C TYR A 514 -20.46 -6.98 -13.67
N ASP A 515 -21.59 -7.64 -13.87
CA ASP A 515 -21.62 -9.08 -14.05
C ASP A 515 -21.53 -9.41 -15.54
N SER A 516 -20.39 -9.95 -15.96
CA SER A 516 -20.16 -10.41 -17.33
C SER A 516 -20.88 -11.73 -17.66
N GLY A 517 -21.41 -12.44 -16.65
CA GLY A 517 -21.91 -13.81 -16.78
C GLY A 517 -20.85 -14.85 -17.08
N ASN A 518 -19.58 -14.46 -17.09
CA ASN A 518 -18.44 -15.34 -17.42
C ASN A 518 -17.40 -15.36 -16.29
N PRO A 519 -17.22 -16.48 -15.61
CA PRO A 519 -16.33 -16.57 -14.45
C PRO A 519 -14.84 -16.39 -14.78
N ALA A 520 -14.42 -16.48 -16.03
CA ALA A 520 -13.04 -16.23 -16.45
C ALA A 520 -12.79 -14.73 -16.78
N VAL A 521 -13.81 -13.87 -16.63
CA VAL A 521 -13.72 -12.45 -16.98
C VAL A 521 -14.04 -11.59 -15.77
N VAL A 522 -13.04 -10.88 -15.25
CA VAL A 522 -13.25 -9.77 -14.28
C VAL A 522 -13.81 -8.59 -15.03
N SER A 523 -14.89 -7.99 -14.52
CA SER A 523 -15.52 -6.85 -15.19
C SER A 523 -16.09 -5.84 -14.22
N PHE A 524 -15.96 -4.56 -14.57
CA PHE A 524 -16.44 -3.45 -13.76
C PHE A 524 -16.63 -2.16 -14.58
N LEU A 525 -17.50 -1.32 -14.11
CA LEU A 525 -17.65 0.05 -14.61
C LEU A 525 -16.73 1.00 -13.82
N ARG A 526 -16.06 1.90 -14.53
CA ARG A 526 -15.40 3.07 -13.96
C ARG A 526 -16.19 4.30 -14.36
N ARG A 527 -16.58 5.09 -13.38
CA ARG A 527 -17.49 6.23 -13.57
C ARG A 527 -16.86 7.51 -13.05
N SER A 528 -16.73 8.50 -13.90
CA SER A 528 -16.40 9.87 -13.55
C SER A 528 -17.52 10.82 -13.96
N ALA A 529 -17.43 12.08 -13.55
CA ALA A 529 -18.39 13.10 -13.93
C ALA A 529 -18.50 13.29 -15.46
N GLN A 530 -17.43 12.97 -16.20
CA GLN A 530 -17.32 13.22 -17.63
C GLN A 530 -17.47 11.97 -18.50
N HIS A 531 -17.03 10.81 -18.02
CA HIS A 531 -16.96 9.58 -18.79
C HIS A 531 -17.29 8.36 -17.94
N ASN A 532 -17.97 7.42 -18.58
CA ASN A 532 -18.20 6.08 -18.04
C ASN A 532 -17.57 5.08 -19.00
N VAL A 533 -16.79 4.15 -18.47
CA VAL A 533 -16.22 3.05 -19.25
C VAL A 533 -16.49 1.72 -18.58
N LEU A 534 -16.63 0.67 -19.39
CA LEU A 534 -16.70 -0.70 -18.93
C LEU A 534 -15.34 -1.37 -19.20
N VAL A 535 -14.74 -1.90 -18.16
CA VAL A 535 -13.45 -2.61 -18.21
C VAL A 535 -13.70 -4.09 -18.08
N LEU A 536 -13.07 -4.91 -18.94
CA LEU A 536 -13.14 -6.36 -18.90
C LEU A 536 -11.74 -6.94 -19.06
N HIS A 537 -11.44 -7.94 -18.24
CA HIS A 537 -10.17 -8.67 -18.25
C HIS A 537 -10.45 -10.16 -18.42
N ASN A 538 -10.05 -10.73 -19.54
CA ASN A 538 -10.03 -12.19 -19.73
C ASN A 538 -8.79 -12.77 -19.06
N LEU A 539 -8.97 -13.41 -17.92
CA LEU A 539 -7.89 -13.97 -17.11
C LEU A 539 -7.37 -15.32 -17.65
N SER A 540 -8.03 -15.89 -18.67
CA SER A 540 -7.76 -17.27 -19.11
C SER A 540 -7.00 -17.37 -20.42
N GLY A 541 -6.33 -18.49 -20.63
CA GLY A 541 -5.64 -18.85 -21.88
C GLY A 541 -6.57 -19.21 -23.05
N LYS A 542 -7.87 -18.84 -22.99
CA LYS A 542 -8.85 -19.08 -24.06
C LYS A 542 -9.59 -17.80 -24.41
N GLU A 543 -10.00 -17.65 -25.67
CA GLU A 543 -10.93 -16.59 -26.05
C GLU A 543 -12.21 -16.70 -25.23
N GLN A 544 -12.67 -15.57 -24.69
CA GLN A 544 -13.92 -15.49 -23.95
C GLN A 544 -14.93 -14.61 -24.69
N GLN A 545 -16.20 -14.93 -24.53
CA GLN A 545 -17.30 -14.17 -25.09
C GLN A 545 -18.17 -13.61 -23.96
N VAL A 546 -18.52 -12.34 -24.09
CA VAL A 546 -19.39 -11.63 -23.16
C VAL A 546 -20.51 -10.97 -23.93
N GLN A 547 -21.76 -11.32 -23.59
CA GLN A 547 -22.94 -10.65 -24.12
C GLN A 547 -23.21 -9.41 -23.29
N LEU A 548 -23.04 -8.23 -23.88
CA LEU A 548 -23.30 -6.96 -23.20
C LEU A 548 -24.80 -6.72 -23.08
N GLU A 549 -25.28 -6.41 -21.88
CA GLU A 549 -26.69 -6.13 -21.65
C GLU A 549 -27.08 -4.73 -22.11
N ALA A 550 -28.19 -4.65 -22.86
CA ALA A 550 -28.78 -3.39 -23.26
C ALA A 550 -29.35 -2.66 -22.01
N GLY A 551 -28.67 -1.62 -21.54
CA GLY A 551 -29.18 -0.76 -20.46
C GLY A 551 -28.26 -0.58 -19.24
N GLN A 552 -27.38 -1.52 -18.92
CA GLN A 552 -26.41 -1.35 -17.83
C GLN A 552 -25.21 -0.44 -18.23
N GLY A 553 -24.94 -0.30 -19.51
CA GLY A 553 -23.89 0.55 -20.08
C GLY A 553 -24.45 1.56 -21.09
N ARG A 554 -25.37 2.45 -20.71
CA ARG A 554 -25.85 3.51 -21.63
C ARG A 554 -24.68 4.33 -22.17
N GLY A 555 -24.44 4.23 -23.50
CA GLY A 555 -23.37 4.94 -24.19
C GLY A 555 -22.10 4.11 -24.46
N ILE A 556 -22.00 2.88 -23.95
CA ILE A 556 -20.87 1.99 -24.22
C ILE A 556 -21.12 1.29 -25.56
N ALA A 557 -20.45 1.78 -26.61
CA ALA A 557 -20.71 1.34 -27.99
C ALA A 557 -19.47 0.99 -28.77
N LYS A 558 -18.26 1.25 -28.26
CA LYS A 558 -17.02 1.01 -28.97
C LYS A 558 -15.86 0.61 -28.06
N VAL A 559 -14.87 -0.03 -28.65
CA VAL A 559 -13.59 -0.30 -27.98
C VAL A 559 -12.76 0.98 -27.94
N PHE A 560 -12.41 1.46 -26.73
CA PHE A 560 -11.53 2.60 -26.53
C PHE A 560 -10.08 2.16 -26.47
N LYS A 561 -9.80 1.15 -25.64
CA LYS A 561 -8.48 0.57 -25.45
C LYS A 561 -8.60 -0.96 -25.46
N SER A 562 -7.60 -1.61 -26.00
CA SER A 562 -7.49 -3.07 -25.97
C SER A 562 -6.02 -3.48 -26.03
N SER A 563 -5.59 -4.34 -25.11
CA SER A 563 -4.24 -4.90 -25.10
C SER A 563 -4.02 -5.92 -26.25
N ASN A 564 -5.08 -6.30 -26.98
CA ASN A 564 -4.99 -7.22 -28.09
C ASN A 564 -5.84 -6.74 -29.28
N LYS A 565 -5.20 -6.56 -30.42
CA LYS A 565 -5.84 -6.06 -31.65
C LYS A 565 -6.91 -7.00 -32.22
N SER A 566 -6.94 -8.24 -31.80
CA SER A 566 -7.96 -9.23 -32.21
C SER A 566 -9.25 -9.16 -31.38
N THR A 567 -9.36 -8.21 -30.45
CA THR A 567 -10.60 -7.94 -29.73
C THR A 567 -11.67 -7.45 -30.70
N VAL A 568 -12.85 -8.03 -30.67
CA VAL A 568 -13.97 -7.73 -31.57
C VAL A 568 -15.23 -7.45 -30.77
N LEU A 569 -15.89 -6.35 -31.07
CA LEU A 569 -17.23 -6.03 -30.59
C LEU A 569 -18.20 -5.98 -31.79
N GLU A 570 -19.05 -6.97 -31.91
CA GLU A 570 -20.08 -7.07 -32.96
C GLU A 570 -21.46 -7.00 -32.33
N GLN A 571 -22.22 -6.00 -32.67
CA GLN A 571 -23.52 -5.71 -32.03
C GLN A 571 -23.34 -5.54 -30.51
N ASN A 572 -23.68 -6.55 -29.70
CA ASN A 572 -23.50 -6.56 -28.26
C ASN A 572 -22.67 -7.76 -27.79
N LEU A 573 -22.05 -8.50 -28.71
CA LEU A 573 -21.18 -9.63 -28.40
C LEU A 573 -19.73 -9.18 -28.45
N LEU A 574 -19.09 -9.17 -27.31
CA LEU A 574 -17.66 -8.90 -27.17
C LEU A 574 -16.87 -10.22 -27.15
N ARG A 575 -15.87 -10.33 -28.00
CA ARG A 575 -14.89 -11.42 -28.00
C ARG A 575 -13.57 -10.88 -27.50
N ILE A 576 -13.07 -11.49 -26.43
CA ILE A 576 -11.84 -11.08 -25.75
C ILE A 576 -10.82 -12.19 -25.92
N PRO A 577 -9.70 -11.93 -26.62
CA PRO A 577 -8.62 -12.91 -26.77
C PRO A 577 -8.06 -13.39 -25.43
N PRO A 578 -7.28 -14.50 -25.41
CA PRO A 578 -6.61 -14.97 -24.20
C PRO A 578 -5.79 -13.86 -23.54
N TYR A 579 -5.82 -13.82 -22.19
CA TYR A 579 -5.02 -12.90 -21.35
C TYR A 579 -5.04 -11.46 -21.87
N SER A 580 -6.23 -10.94 -22.13
CA SER A 580 -6.40 -9.63 -22.74
C SER A 580 -7.35 -8.74 -21.94
N SER A 581 -7.11 -7.45 -22.00
CA SER A 581 -7.87 -6.40 -21.34
C SER A 581 -8.53 -5.47 -22.35
N VAL A 582 -9.73 -5.04 -22.04
CA VAL A 582 -10.53 -4.17 -22.92
C VAL A 582 -11.19 -3.08 -22.10
N VAL A 583 -11.17 -1.86 -22.63
CA VAL A 583 -11.91 -0.70 -22.13
C VAL A 583 -12.90 -0.29 -23.20
N LEU A 584 -14.20 -0.37 -22.87
CA LEU A 584 -15.31 0.06 -23.72
C LEU A 584 -15.86 1.40 -23.24
N GLY A 585 -16.25 2.28 -24.21
CA GLY A 585 -16.86 3.56 -23.91
C GLY A 585 -17.87 4.03 -24.94
#